data_99eef0ebe30d03ada8c991c15c2cb406
#
_entry.id   99eef0ebe30d03ada8c991c15c2cb406
#
_cell.length_a   1.000
_cell.length_b   1.000
_cell.length_c   1.000
_cell.angle_alpha   90.00
_cell.angle_beta   90.00
_cell.angle_gamma   90.00
#
_symmetry.space_group_name_H-M   'P 1'
#
loop_
_entity.id
_entity.type
_entity.pdbx_description
1 polymer ?
#
loop_
_entity_poly.entity_id
_entity_poly.type
_entity_poly.pdbx_seq_one_letter_code
_entity_poly.pdbx_strand_id
1 'polypeptide(L)'
;RSIEEEVKDEHGKKVKGEYKKTAVFHKATIRPKSMPKTADNVEEALRITMNAKGKFDLDYMQYLYRKDGQICSKEDILEELGEHVYQDPAKWRQGDATSGWVLAEEYLSGYVKDKLAQAVLAEEEYPEWFGRNVEALKQVQPEPLKPEDISFVLGSTWIPVKYYRDFMYEKFATSKHNRDSNIHIEFAEYTGTYFITEKRAERDSIAANKTYGTERLNAYEIMEYTLNLKTVEVRDRQEYEDPETGEEKVRYVLNKRETLLAREKQAQIKMEFESWLFAEPERGAALTQLYNDRFNNIRPRTYNGDDLMLPDMNDAITLRKHQRDTVAMGIYSDGNLLVAHEVGAGKTMTACAIAYERKRLGVCNKPLIAVPNHTLEQWATEFMRLYPNANILVATNKDFEKP
;
A
#
# COMPACT_ATOMS: atom_id res chain seq x y z
N ARG A 1 -14.22 21.68 32.64
CA ARG A 1 -15.20 21.73 33.73
C ARG A 1 -14.47 22.28 34.95
N SER A 2 -15.14 23.14 35.75
CA SER A 2 -14.51 23.65 36.96
C SER A 2 -14.33 22.51 37.97
N ILE A 3 -13.23 22.57 38.72
CA ILE A 3 -12.88 21.57 39.73
C ILE A 3 -13.83 21.73 40.97
N GLU A 4 -14.40 22.90 41.11
CA GLU A 4 -15.31 23.23 42.19
C GLU A 4 -16.64 23.78 41.65
N GLU A 5 -17.74 23.39 42.26
CA GLU A 5 -19.10 23.86 41.96
C GLU A 5 -19.57 24.80 43.04
N GLU A 6 -20.18 25.91 42.64
CA GLU A 6 -20.82 26.83 43.59
C GLU A 6 -22.00 26.14 44.30
N VAL A 7 -22.04 26.27 45.62
CA VAL A 7 -23.14 25.75 46.42
C VAL A 7 -24.41 26.59 46.17
N LYS A 8 -25.54 25.90 46.02
CA LYS A 8 -26.85 26.53 45.86
C LYS A 8 -27.67 26.32 47.13
N ASP A 9 -28.43 27.36 47.58
CA ASP A 9 -29.37 27.29 48.68
C ASP A 9 -30.63 26.46 48.34
N GLU A 10 -31.53 26.26 49.30
CA GLU A 10 -32.76 25.50 49.12
C GLU A 10 -33.69 26.08 48.03
N HIS A 11 -33.47 27.30 47.63
CA HIS A 11 -34.20 27.98 46.55
C HIS A 11 -33.44 28.02 45.23
N GLY A 12 -32.29 27.30 45.13
CA GLY A 12 -31.48 27.17 43.91
C GLY A 12 -30.57 28.37 43.59
N LYS A 13 -30.44 29.33 44.55
CA LYS A 13 -29.62 30.52 44.38
C LYS A 13 -28.18 30.25 44.85
N LYS A 14 -27.19 30.70 44.10
CA LYS A 14 -25.77 30.53 44.42
C LYS A 14 -25.39 31.22 45.72
N VAL A 15 -24.78 30.50 46.65
CA VAL A 15 -24.24 31.02 47.89
C VAL A 15 -22.84 31.58 47.64
N LYS A 16 -22.65 32.88 47.85
CA LYS A 16 -21.39 33.56 47.50
C LYS A 16 -20.26 33.12 48.44
N GLY A 17 -19.19 32.55 47.84
CA GLY A 17 -18.00 32.15 48.60
C GLY A 17 -18.01 30.70 49.09
N GLU A 18 -19.06 29.94 48.86
CA GLU A 18 -19.12 28.53 49.19
C GLU A 18 -18.97 27.66 47.92
N TYR A 19 -18.03 26.73 47.96
CA TYR A 19 -17.70 25.82 46.84
C TYR A 19 -17.70 24.37 47.34
N LYS A 20 -18.25 23.49 46.51
CA LYS A 20 -18.24 22.05 46.73
C LYS A 20 -17.33 21.38 45.72
N LYS A 21 -16.47 20.46 46.17
CA LYS A 21 -15.67 19.65 45.31
C LYS A 21 -16.55 18.86 44.36
N THR A 22 -16.23 18.93 43.06
CA THR A 22 -16.97 18.18 42.02
C THR A 22 -16.76 16.67 42.17
N ALA A 23 -17.59 15.90 41.48
CA ALA A 23 -17.56 14.44 41.54
C ALA A 23 -16.17 13.84 41.19
N VAL A 24 -15.29 14.59 40.51
CA VAL A 24 -13.93 14.12 40.16
C VAL A 24 -13.05 13.84 41.38
N PHE A 25 -13.33 14.47 42.51
CA PHE A 25 -12.58 14.22 43.77
C PHE A 25 -13.08 12.99 44.56
N HIS A 26 -14.26 12.46 44.23
CA HIS A 26 -14.89 11.41 44.99
C HIS A 26 -15.10 10.11 44.20
N LYS A 27 -15.10 10.19 42.89
CA LYS A 27 -15.27 9.04 42.01
C LYS A 27 -14.64 9.28 40.65
N ALA A 28 -14.24 8.22 39.99
CA ALA A 28 -13.83 8.28 38.58
C ALA A 28 -15.00 8.79 37.72
N THR A 29 -14.83 9.97 37.12
CA THR A 29 -15.86 10.64 36.30
C THR A 29 -15.72 10.24 34.81
N ILE A 30 -14.57 9.74 34.43
CA ILE A 30 -14.31 9.15 33.11
C ILE A 30 -14.14 7.65 33.35
N ARG A 31 -15.01 6.85 32.78
CA ARG A 31 -14.94 5.38 32.83
C ARG A 31 -14.90 4.86 31.41
N PRO A 32 -14.01 3.90 31.13
CA PRO A 32 -14.05 3.18 29.86
C PRO A 32 -15.44 2.57 29.66
N LYS A 33 -15.95 2.62 28.44
CA LYS A 33 -17.16 1.86 28.10
C LYS A 33 -16.84 0.38 28.20
N SER A 34 -17.59 -0.36 29.02
CA SER A 34 -17.42 -1.81 29.06
C SER A 34 -17.88 -2.43 27.72
N MET A 35 -17.08 -3.33 27.20
CA MET A 35 -17.49 -4.13 26.05
C MET A 35 -18.70 -4.99 26.44
N PRO A 36 -19.71 -5.16 25.55
CA PRO A 36 -20.80 -6.09 25.78
C PRO A 36 -20.29 -7.50 26.07
N LYS A 37 -20.95 -8.21 26.98
CA LYS A 37 -20.56 -9.57 27.39
C LYS A 37 -21.43 -10.65 26.74
N THR A 38 -22.49 -10.24 26.06
CA THR A 38 -23.43 -11.11 25.35
C THR A 38 -23.81 -10.43 24.03
N ALA A 39 -24.23 -11.20 23.06
CA ALA A 39 -24.73 -10.75 21.78
C ALA A 39 -26.10 -11.35 21.51
N ASP A 40 -27.00 -10.57 20.91
CA ASP A 40 -28.37 -10.97 20.61
C ASP A 40 -28.47 -11.75 19.28
N ASN A 41 -27.50 -11.55 18.39
CA ASN A 41 -27.38 -12.24 17.11
C ASN A 41 -25.92 -12.45 16.73
N VAL A 42 -25.70 -13.26 15.70
CA VAL A 42 -24.34 -13.64 15.24
C VAL A 42 -23.55 -12.47 14.67
N GLU A 43 -24.22 -11.52 14.00
CA GLU A 43 -23.56 -10.32 13.46
C GLU A 43 -23.07 -9.39 14.57
N GLU A 44 -23.86 -9.25 15.64
CA GLU A 44 -23.46 -8.51 16.83
C GLU A 44 -22.29 -9.20 17.53
N ALA A 45 -22.32 -10.53 17.64
CA ALA A 45 -21.21 -11.31 18.17
C ALA A 45 -19.92 -11.09 17.36
N LEU A 46 -20.02 -11.03 16.04
CA LEU A 46 -18.90 -10.72 15.16
C LEU A 46 -18.36 -9.30 15.42
N ARG A 47 -19.25 -8.30 15.48
CA ARG A 47 -18.86 -6.91 15.76
C ARG A 47 -18.16 -6.76 17.11
N ILE A 48 -18.71 -7.37 18.16
CA ILE A 48 -18.09 -7.36 19.50
C ILE A 48 -16.74 -8.07 19.46
N THR A 49 -16.64 -9.21 18.78
CA THR A 49 -15.40 -9.97 18.64
C THR A 49 -14.31 -9.16 17.95
N MET A 50 -14.62 -8.53 16.84
CA MET A 50 -13.68 -7.67 16.12
C MET A 50 -13.19 -6.50 16.98
N ASN A 51 -14.08 -5.88 17.74
CA ASN A 51 -13.73 -4.78 18.64
C ASN A 51 -12.94 -5.23 19.88
N ALA A 52 -13.15 -6.45 20.35
CA ALA A 52 -12.49 -6.98 21.55
C ALA A 52 -11.14 -7.65 21.25
N LYS A 53 -11.04 -8.34 20.11
CA LYS A 53 -9.86 -9.17 19.74
C LYS A 53 -9.05 -8.59 18.59
N GLY A 54 -9.61 -7.68 17.79
CA GLY A 54 -8.97 -7.14 16.58
C GLY A 54 -8.89 -8.12 15.40
N LYS A 55 -9.48 -9.31 15.56
CA LYS A 55 -9.48 -10.38 14.55
C LYS A 55 -10.71 -11.26 14.71
N PHE A 56 -11.03 -12.02 13.66
CA PHE A 56 -12.04 -13.08 13.74
C PHE A 56 -11.61 -14.17 14.73
N ASP A 57 -12.46 -14.46 15.70
CA ASP A 57 -12.21 -15.45 16.76
C ASP A 57 -13.51 -16.19 17.07
N LEU A 58 -13.63 -17.38 16.51
CA LEU A 58 -14.84 -18.21 16.61
C LEU A 58 -15.10 -18.69 18.04
N ASP A 59 -14.04 -18.96 18.83
CA ASP A 59 -14.17 -19.34 20.24
C ASP A 59 -14.79 -18.22 21.06
N TYR A 60 -14.36 -16.98 20.81
CA TYR A 60 -14.90 -15.82 21.49
C TYR A 60 -16.33 -15.51 21.06
N MET A 61 -16.67 -15.71 19.79
CA MET A 61 -18.05 -15.60 19.31
C MET A 61 -18.97 -16.61 19.98
N GLN A 62 -18.53 -17.86 20.08
CA GLN A 62 -19.30 -18.92 20.79
C GLN A 62 -19.50 -18.56 22.27
N TYR A 63 -18.56 -17.88 22.91
CA TYR A 63 -18.72 -17.40 24.28
C TYR A 63 -19.78 -16.29 24.38
N LEU A 64 -19.85 -15.38 23.42
CA LEU A 64 -20.75 -14.22 23.42
C LEU A 64 -22.18 -14.57 23.01
N TYR A 65 -22.35 -15.43 22.01
CA TYR A 65 -23.63 -15.70 21.37
C TYR A 65 -24.31 -16.93 21.93
N ARG A 66 -25.57 -16.75 22.29
CA ARG A 66 -26.42 -17.84 22.79
C ARG A 66 -27.78 -17.75 22.12
N LYS A 67 -28.18 -18.83 21.45
CA LYS A 67 -29.49 -18.96 20.82
C LYS A 67 -30.45 -19.58 21.83
N ASP A 68 -31.53 -18.89 22.14
CA ASP A 68 -32.54 -19.34 23.12
C ASP A 68 -31.95 -19.73 24.51
N GLY A 69 -30.87 -19.03 24.91
CA GLY A 69 -30.14 -19.26 26.16
C GLY A 69 -29.17 -20.45 26.13
N GLN A 70 -29.06 -21.17 25.01
CA GLN A 70 -28.13 -22.27 24.80
C GLN A 70 -26.88 -21.86 24.05
N ILE A 71 -25.76 -22.54 24.32
CA ILE A 71 -24.51 -22.34 23.58
C ILE A 71 -24.67 -22.96 22.20
N CYS A 72 -24.45 -22.11 21.14
CA CYS A 72 -24.46 -22.61 19.78
C CYS A 72 -23.18 -23.39 19.47
N SER A 73 -23.24 -24.36 18.57
CA SER A 73 -22.03 -24.97 18.01
C SER A 73 -21.27 -23.97 17.14
N LYS A 74 -19.99 -24.23 16.91
CA LYS A 74 -19.20 -23.38 16.01
C LYS A 74 -19.69 -23.46 14.56
N GLU A 75 -20.16 -24.66 14.19
CA GLU A 75 -20.73 -24.95 12.88
C GLU A 75 -22.00 -24.14 12.65
N ASP A 76 -22.92 -24.09 13.64
CA ASP A 76 -24.15 -23.30 13.56
C ASP A 76 -23.84 -21.80 13.40
N ILE A 77 -22.83 -21.30 14.15
CA ILE A 77 -22.40 -19.91 14.06
C ILE A 77 -21.86 -19.60 12.65
N LEU A 78 -21.07 -20.49 12.07
CA LEU A 78 -20.50 -20.32 10.73
C LEU A 78 -21.59 -20.40 9.65
N GLU A 79 -22.56 -21.27 9.79
CA GLU A 79 -23.71 -21.35 8.89
C GLU A 79 -24.56 -20.08 8.95
N GLU A 80 -24.78 -19.53 10.14
CA GLU A 80 -25.57 -18.31 10.34
C GLU A 80 -24.83 -17.06 9.86
N LEU A 81 -23.48 -17.03 9.95
CA LEU A 81 -22.63 -15.99 9.35
C LEU A 81 -22.70 -15.96 7.82
N GLY A 82 -22.93 -17.10 7.19
CA GLY A 82 -23.12 -17.19 5.75
C GLY A 82 -22.00 -16.51 4.95
N GLU A 83 -22.34 -15.51 4.14
CA GLU A 83 -21.42 -14.83 3.24
C GLU A 83 -20.45 -13.84 3.92
N HIS A 84 -20.58 -13.62 5.23
CA HIS A 84 -19.66 -12.76 5.98
C HIS A 84 -18.28 -13.38 6.20
N VAL A 85 -18.17 -14.72 6.05
CA VAL A 85 -16.93 -15.47 6.25
C VAL A 85 -16.71 -16.50 5.16
N TYR A 86 -15.45 -16.75 4.83
CA TYR A 86 -15.03 -17.79 3.88
C TYR A 86 -13.91 -18.63 4.49
N GLN A 87 -13.89 -19.91 4.14
CA GLN A 87 -12.84 -20.82 4.58
C GLN A 87 -11.68 -20.76 3.61
N ASP A 88 -10.54 -20.21 4.05
CA ASP A 88 -9.34 -20.05 3.22
C ASP A 88 -8.63 -21.40 3.05
N PRO A 89 -8.50 -21.95 1.83
CA PRO A 89 -7.82 -23.22 1.59
C PRO A 89 -6.40 -23.27 2.13
N ALA A 90 -5.70 -22.14 2.13
CA ALA A 90 -4.33 -22.05 2.62
C ALA A 90 -4.22 -22.15 4.16
N LYS A 91 -5.31 -21.86 4.88
CA LYS A 91 -5.40 -21.89 6.35
C LYS A 91 -6.23 -23.07 6.87
N TRP A 92 -6.93 -23.76 5.97
CA TRP A 92 -7.78 -24.89 6.33
C TRP A 92 -6.97 -26.13 6.72
N ARG A 93 -7.43 -26.84 7.74
CA ARG A 93 -6.92 -28.16 8.12
C ARG A 93 -7.86 -29.22 7.60
N GLN A 94 -7.37 -30.14 6.83
CA GLN A 94 -8.16 -31.19 6.21
C GLN A 94 -9.07 -31.90 7.21
N GLY A 95 -10.39 -31.89 6.93
CA GLY A 95 -11.42 -32.51 7.77
C GLY A 95 -11.87 -31.70 8.97
N ASP A 96 -11.33 -30.50 9.21
CA ASP A 96 -11.74 -29.61 10.30
C ASP A 96 -12.66 -28.51 9.79
N ALA A 97 -13.96 -28.66 10.00
CA ALA A 97 -14.99 -27.73 9.59
C ALA A 97 -14.85 -26.33 10.20
N THR A 98 -14.14 -26.20 11.32
CA THR A 98 -14.03 -24.96 12.09
C THR A 98 -12.73 -24.20 11.85
N SER A 99 -11.79 -24.79 11.09
CA SER A 99 -10.49 -24.17 10.80
C SER A 99 -10.47 -23.32 9.52
N GLY A 100 -9.53 -22.38 9.43
CA GLY A 100 -9.24 -21.63 8.21
C GLY A 100 -10.25 -20.53 7.87
N TRP A 101 -11.21 -20.24 8.72
CA TRP A 101 -12.19 -19.20 8.46
C TRP A 101 -11.63 -17.81 8.63
N VAL A 102 -11.94 -16.95 7.66
CA VAL A 102 -11.55 -15.54 7.61
C VAL A 102 -12.75 -14.69 7.17
N LEU A 103 -12.70 -13.41 7.46
CA LEU A 103 -13.74 -12.46 7.03
C LEU A 103 -13.81 -12.38 5.50
N ALA A 104 -15.02 -12.20 4.97
CA ALA A 104 -15.24 -11.99 3.54
C ALA A 104 -14.42 -10.83 2.98
N GLU A 105 -14.35 -9.70 3.71
CA GLU A 105 -13.55 -8.54 3.33
C GLU A 105 -12.05 -8.83 3.21
N GLU A 106 -11.53 -9.77 4.01
CA GLU A 106 -10.15 -10.25 3.94
C GLU A 106 -9.97 -11.26 2.82
N TYR A 107 -10.88 -12.24 2.72
CA TYR A 107 -10.77 -13.30 1.72
C TYR A 107 -10.92 -12.78 0.29
N LEU A 108 -11.92 -11.95 0.06
CA LEU A 108 -12.28 -11.40 -1.25
C LEU A 108 -11.47 -10.13 -1.63
N SER A 109 -10.31 -9.95 -1.04
CA SER A 109 -9.39 -8.83 -1.31
C SER A 109 -7.93 -9.32 -1.37
N GLY A 110 -7.00 -8.42 -1.67
CA GLY A 110 -5.61 -8.75 -1.92
C GLY A 110 -5.42 -9.39 -3.30
N TYR A 111 -4.56 -10.38 -3.41
CA TYR A 111 -4.26 -11.09 -4.66
C TYR A 111 -5.39 -12.06 -5.06
N VAL A 112 -6.51 -11.51 -5.53
CA VAL A 112 -7.73 -12.28 -5.81
C VAL A 112 -7.60 -13.27 -6.97
N LYS A 113 -6.70 -13.04 -7.93
CA LYS A 113 -6.42 -14.02 -9.00
C LYS A 113 -5.72 -15.25 -8.45
N ASP A 114 -4.72 -15.08 -7.58
CA ASP A 114 -4.00 -16.19 -6.97
C ASP A 114 -4.91 -16.98 -6.03
N LYS A 115 -5.76 -16.26 -5.26
CA LYS A 115 -6.76 -16.89 -4.40
C LYS A 115 -7.78 -17.69 -5.21
N LEU A 116 -8.21 -17.17 -6.37
CA LEU A 116 -9.11 -17.90 -7.25
C LEU A 116 -8.44 -19.19 -7.78
N ALA A 117 -7.19 -19.11 -8.22
CA ALA A 117 -6.46 -20.30 -8.68
C ALA A 117 -6.34 -21.35 -7.56
N GLN A 118 -6.01 -20.93 -6.34
CA GLN A 118 -5.96 -21.83 -5.18
C GLN A 118 -7.33 -22.42 -4.82
N ALA A 119 -8.39 -21.59 -4.89
CA ALA A 119 -9.74 -22.05 -4.61
C ALA A 119 -10.26 -23.08 -5.63
N VAL A 120 -9.93 -22.90 -6.93
CA VAL A 120 -10.27 -23.86 -7.99
C VAL A 120 -9.58 -25.21 -7.74
N LEU A 121 -8.29 -25.20 -7.41
CA LEU A 121 -7.57 -26.44 -7.08
C LEU A 121 -8.15 -27.12 -5.83
N ALA A 122 -8.55 -26.35 -4.83
CA ALA A 122 -9.18 -26.90 -3.63
C ALA A 122 -10.61 -27.42 -3.90
N GLU A 123 -11.37 -26.78 -4.79
CA GLU A 123 -12.70 -27.24 -5.21
C GLU A 123 -12.64 -28.57 -5.97
N GLU A 124 -11.62 -28.79 -6.83
CA GLU A 124 -11.43 -30.07 -7.54
C GLU A 124 -11.26 -31.26 -6.57
N GLU A 125 -10.61 -31.03 -5.42
CA GLU A 125 -10.39 -32.06 -4.39
C GLU A 125 -11.53 -32.13 -3.37
N TYR A 126 -12.10 -30.97 -3.00
CA TYR A 126 -13.13 -30.81 -1.95
C TYR A 126 -14.28 -29.88 -2.38
N PRO A 127 -15.10 -30.27 -3.35
CA PRO A 127 -16.15 -29.41 -3.93
C PRO A 127 -17.19 -28.93 -2.91
N GLU A 128 -17.52 -29.76 -1.93
CA GLU A 128 -18.50 -29.44 -0.88
C GLU A 128 -18.03 -28.29 0.04
N TRP A 129 -16.71 -28.08 0.12
CA TRP A 129 -16.12 -27.07 1.01
C TRP A 129 -15.84 -25.76 0.30
N PHE A 130 -15.36 -25.79 -0.95
CA PHE A 130 -14.79 -24.63 -1.62
C PHE A 130 -15.56 -24.13 -2.85
N GLY A 131 -16.64 -24.79 -3.27
CA GLY A 131 -17.43 -24.35 -4.42
C GLY A 131 -17.92 -22.90 -4.30
N ARG A 132 -18.43 -22.51 -3.15
CA ARG A 132 -18.88 -21.16 -2.88
C ARG A 132 -17.74 -20.11 -2.91
N ASN A 133 -16.50 -20.52 -2.56
CA ASN A 133 -15.32 -19.67 -2.60
C ASN A 133 -14.97 -19.27 -4.03
N VAL A 134 -15.04 -20.25 -4.95
CA VAL A 134 -14.75 -20.03 -6.37
C VAL A 134 -15.77 -19.07 -6.98
N GLU A 135 -17.05 -19.24 -6.68
CA GLU A 135 -18.10 -18.34 -7.17
C GLU A 135 -17.91 -16.90 -6.67
N ALA A 136 -17.66 -16.72 -5.37
CA ALA A 136 -17.43 -15.41 -4.77
C ALA A 136 -16.16 -14.76 -5.32
N LEU A 137 -15.05 -15.50 -5.48
CA LEU A 137 -13.82 -14.98 -6.04
C LEU A 137 -13.93 -14.60 -7.51
N LYS A 138 -14.73 -15.30 -8.32
CA LYS A 138 -15.02 -14.93 -9.70
C LYS A 138 -15.73 -13.57 -9.80
N GLN A 139 -16.63 -13.27 -8.88
CA GLN A 139 -17.38 -12.00 -8.88
C GLN A 139 -16.53 -10.78 -8.53
N VAL A 140 -15.43 -10.97 -7.81
CA VAL A 140 -14.59 -9.88 -7.31
C VAL A 140 -13.30 -9.70 -8.11
N GLN A 141 -13.16 -10.40 -9.24
CA GLN A 141 -11.99 -10.21 -10.10
C GLN A 141 -11.96 -8.77 -10.65
N PRO A 142 -10.76 -8.13 -10.71
CA PRO A 142 -10.62 -6.83 -11.33
C PRO A 142 -11.04 -6.90 -12.81
N GLU A 143 -11.72 -5.87 -13.29
CA GLU A 143 -12.01 -5.75 -14.73
C GLU A 143 -10.70 -5.71 -15.52
N PRO A 144 -10.54 -6.50 -16.60
CA PRO A 144 -9.34 -6.48 -17.40
C PRO A 144 -9.10 -5.10 -18.01
N LEU A 145 -7.91 -4.54 -17.78
CA LEU A 145 -7.48 -3.32 -18.43
C LEU A 145 -7.30 -3.56 -19.93
N LYS A 146 -7.68 -2.57 -20.73
CA LYS A 146 -7.46 -2.55 -22.18
C LYS A 146 -6.07 -2.02 -22.51
N PRO A 147 -5.54 -2.25 -23.73
CA PRO A 147 -4.25 -1.68 -24.15
C PRO A 147 -4.14 -0.16 -23.94
N GLU A 148 -5.23 0.57 -24.11
CA GLU A 148 -5.33 2.03 -23.99
C GLU A 148 -5.15 2.51 -22.54
N ASP A 149 -5.48 1.66 -21.56
CA ASP A 149 -5.41 1.97 -20.14
C ASP A 149 -4.04 1.62 -19.52
N ILE A 150 -3.16 0.95 -20.30
CA ILE A 150 -1.86 0.49 -19.83
C ILE A 150 -0.81 1.56 -20.03
N SER A 151 -0.31 2.13 -18.94
CA SER A 151 0.81 3.06 -18.98
C SER A 151 2.15 2.33 -18.94
N PHE A 152 3.04 2.70 -19.85
CA PHE A 152 4.40 2.15 -19.89
C PHE A 152 5.38 3.20 -20.45
N VAL A 153 6.65 2.94 -20.25
CA VAL A 153 7.74 3.70 -20.87
C VAL A 153 8.77 2.74 -21.45
N LEU A 154 9.52 3.18 -22.44
CA LEU A 154 10.65 2.41 -22.96
C LEU A 154 11.67 2.22 -21.82
N GLY A 155 11.91 0.97 -21.42
CA GLY A 155 12.69 0.58 -20.24
C GLY A 155 11.87 0.03 -19.07
N SER A 156 10.53 -0.05 -19.19
CA SER A 156 9.69 -0.71 -18.19
C SER A 156 10.07 -2.18 -18.01
N THR A 157 10.44 -2.57 -16.80
CA THR A 157 10.96 -3.93 -16.50
C THR A 157 9.95 -5.06 -16.63
N TRP A 158 8.66 -4.72 -16.71
CA TRP A 158 7.61 -5.72 -16.92
C TRP A 158 7.50 -6.18 -18.39
N ILE A 159 7.97 -5.35 -19.33
CA ILE A 159 7.97 -5.70 -20.76
C ILE A 159 9.13 -6.65 -21.01
N PRO A 160 8.88 -7.84 -21.54
CA PRO A 160 9.95 -8.81 -21.87
C PRO A 160 10.99 -8.22 -22.81
N VAL A 161 12.27 -8.48 -22.53
CA VAL A 161 13.43 -7.98 -23.32
C VAL A 161 13.33 -8.28 -24.81
N LYS A 162 12.66 -9.39 -25.17
CA LYS A 162 12.42 -9.75 -26.57
C LYS A 162 11.75 -8.64 -27.38
N TYR A 163 10.79 -7.89 -26.78
CA TYR A 163 10.10 -6.81 -27.50
C TYR A 163 10.99 -5.59 -27.70
N TYR A 164 11.86 -5.28 -26.77
CA TYR A 164 12.88 -4.24 -26.96
C TYR A 164 13.86 -4.62 -28.04
N ARG A 165 14.30 -5.87 -28.09
CA ARG A 165 15.19 -6.41 -29.10
C ARG A 165 14.53 -6.39 -30.47
N ASP A 166 13.31 -6.88 -30.61
CA ASP A 166 12.58 -6.96 -31.86
C ASP A 166 12.30 -5.57 -32.44
N PHE A 167 11.91 -4.59 -31.60
CA PHE A 167 11.80 -3.18 -31.98
C PHE A 167 13.12 -2.61 -32.49
N MET A 168 14.19 -2.82 -31.74
CA MET A 168 15.54 -2.35 -32.10
C MET A 168 15.98 -2.92 -33.46
N TYR A 169 15.80 -4.21 -33.67
CA TYR A 169 16.21 -4.84 -34.92
C TYR A 169 15.37 -4.37 -36.12
N GLU A 170 14.08 -4.16 -35.92
CA GLU A 170 13.19 -3.68 -36.98
C GLU A 170 13.49 -2.23 -37.35
N LYS A 171 13.44 -1.33 -36.35
CA LYS A 171 13.53 0.11 -36.59
C LYS A 171 14.93 0.58 -36.98
N PHE A 172 15.95 0.00 -36.38
CA PHE A 172 17.34 0.38 -36.71
C PHE A 172 17.91 -0.38 -37.92
N ALA A 173 17.07 -1.21 -38.54
CA ALA A 173 17.44 -2.05 -39.69
C ALA A 173 18.72 -2.84 -39.43
N THR A 174 18.82 -3.47 -38.26
CA THR A 174 19.99 -4.29 -37.87
C THR A 174 20.15 -5.46 -38.84
N SER A 175 21.35 -5.66 -39.41
CA SER A 175 21.65 -6.73 -40.35
C SER A 175 21.52 -8.09 -39.68
N LYS A 176 21.18 -9.13 -40.47
CA LYS A 176 21.04 -10.50 -39.96
C LYS A 176 22.31 -10.98 -39.24
N HIS A 177 23.47 -10.69 -39.77
CA HIS A 177 24.76 -11.06 -39.18
C HIS A 177 24.89 -10.45 -37.76
N ASN A 178 24.57 -9.17 -37.59
CA ASN A 178 24.70 -8.49 -36.31
C ASN A 178 23.60 -8.89 -35.31
N ARG A 179 22.40 -9.27 -35.80
CA ARG A 179 21.34 -9.82 -34.92
C ARG A 179 21.75 -11.17 -34.32
N ASP A 180 22.45 -11.99 -35.10
CA ASP A 180 22.79 -13.35 -34.69
C ASP A 180 24.06 -13.41 -33.82
N SER A 181 24.99 -12.45 -33.99
CA SER A 181 26.34 -12.58 -33.44
C SER A 181 26.81 -11.41 -32.53
N ASN A 182 26.32 -10.22 -32.74
CA ASN A 182 26.97 -9.02 -32.17
C ASN A 182 26.09 -8.17 -31.30
N ILE A 183 24.88 -7.77 -31.77
CA ILE A 183 24.05 -6.76 -31.12
C ILE A 183 22.90 -7.42 -30.38
N HIS A 184 23.01 -7.49 -29.06
CA HIS A 184 22.00 -8.07 -28.20
C HIS A 184 21.65 -7.11 -27.08
N ILE A 185 20.41 -7.21 -26.55
CA ILE A 185 20.00 -6.51 -25.34
C ILE A 185 20.06 -7.51 -24.18
N GLU A 186 20.80 -7.17 -23.15
CA GLU A 186 20.93 -7.92 -21.92
C GLU A 186 20.35 -7.10 -20.76
N PHE A 187 19.66 -7.74 -19.85
CA PHE A 187 19.15 -7.14 -18.63
C PHE A 187 19.82 -7.76 -17.42
N ALA A 188 20.55 -6.96 -16.68
CA ALA A 188 21.18 -7.40 -15.44
C ALA A 188 20.20 -7.22 -14.27
N GLU A 189 19.58 -8.30 -13.81
CA GLU A 189 18.56 -8.29 -12.76
C GLU A 189 19.06 -7.66 -11.45
N TYR A 190 20.33 -7.92 -11.09
CA TYR A 190 20.92 -7.42 -9.85
C TYR A 190 21.04 -5.89 -9.80
N THR A 191 21.35 -5.25 -10.93
CA THR A 191 21.51 -3.78 -11.04
C THR A 191 20.27 -3.10 -11.60
N GLY A 192 19.33 -3.87 -12.16
CA GLY A 192 18.15 -3.35 -12.84
C GLY A 192 18.49 -2.55 -14.12
N THR A 193 19.61 -2.87 -14.79
CA THR A 193 20.12 -2.11 -15.93
C THR A 193 20.14 -2.93 -17.20
N TYR A 194 19.86 -2.25 -18.32
CA TYR A 194 19.95 -2.81 -19.66
C TYR A 194 21.30 -2.48 -20.29
N PHE A 195 21.85 -3.42 -21.04
CA PHE A 195 23.07 -3.26 -21.80
C PHE A 195 22.82 -3.71 -23.25
N ILE A 196 23.40 -2.96 -24.19
CA ILE A 196 23.42 -3.36 -25.61
C ILE A 196 24.86 -3.66 -25.97
N THR A 197 25.11 -4.90 -26.44
CA THR A 197 26.43 -5.36 -26.86
C THR A 197 26.79 -4.74 -28.19
N GLU A 198 28.09 -4.64 -28.49
CA GLU A 198 28.65 -4.23 -29.80
C GLU A 198 27.90 -3.11 -30.55
N LYS A 199 27.49 -2.08 -29.83
CA LYS A 199 26.63 -0.95 -30.30
C LYS A 199 27.11 -0.31 -31.61
N ARG A 200 28.36 -0.43 -31.93
CA ARG A 200 28.99 0.17 -33.14
C ARG A 200 29.25 -0.80 -34.25
N ALA A 201 28.71 -2.04 -34.20
CA ALA A 201 28.89 -3.03 -35.25
C ALA A 201 28.19 -2.63 -36.56
N GLU A 202 27.07 -1.88 -36.51
CA GLU A 202 26.31 -1.38 -37.68
C GLU A 202 26.83 0.00 -38.14
N ARG A 203 28.06 0.05 -38.67
CA ARG A 203 28.72 1.31 -39.08
C ARG A 203 28.05 1.98 -40.28
N ASP A 204 27.55 1.18 -41.23
CA ASP A 204 27.01 1.67 -42.49
C ASP A 204 25.49 1.81 -42.51
N SER A 205 24.80 1.51 -41.41
CA SER A 205 23.35 1.65 -41.31
C SER A 205 22.93 3.11 -41.22
N ILE A 206 22.22 3.56 -42.26
CA ILE A 206 21.60 4.92 -42.26
C ILE A 206 20.57 5.03 -41.16
N ALA A 207 19.79 3.98 -40.91
CA ALA A 207 18.79 3.97 -39.86
C ALA A 207 19.44 4.18 -38.48
N ALA A 208 20.49 3.40 -38.17
CA ALA A 208 21.15 3.47 -36.85
C ALA A 208 21.98 4.75 -36.64
N ASN A 209 22.58 5.31 -37.70
CA ASN A 209 23.55 6.40 -37.55
C ASN A 209 22.99 7.79 -37.91
N LYS A 210 21.89 7.86 -38.71
CA LYS A 210 21.31 9.15 -39.14
C LYS A 210 19.84 9.30 -38.77
N THR A 211 19.01 8.29 -39.02
CA THR A 211 17.55 8.38 -38.76
C THR A 211 17.28 8.42 -37.27
N TYR A 212 17.82 7.46 -36.52
CA TYR A 212 17.62 7.31 -35.06
C TYR A 212 18.88 7.66 -34.26
N GLY A 213 19.98 7.98 -34.92
CA GLY A 213 21.25 8.38 -34.34
C GLY A 213 21.68 9.78 -34.75
N THR A 214 22.80 10.20 -34.19
CA THR A 214 23.56 11.42 -34.55
C THR A 214 24.99 11.03 -34.93
N GLU A 215 25.80 12.00 -35.39
CA GLU A 215 27.22 11.75 -35.65
C GLU A 215 28.05 11.34 -34.42
N ARG A 216 27.56 11.71 -33.23
CA ARG A 216 28.24 11.48 -31.94
C ARG A 216 27.73 10.23 -31.22
N LEU A 217 26.44 9.94 -31.32
CA LEU A 217 25.77 8.81 -30.68
C LEU A 217 24.86 8.11 -31.68
N ASN A 218 25.04 6.82 -31.85
CA ASN A 218 24.17 6.04 -32.72
C ASN A 218 22.87 5.63 -31.97
N ALA A 219 21.93 5.04 -32.71
CA ALA A 219 20.63 4.62 -32.19
C ALA A 219 20.72 3.64 -31.01
N TYR A 220 21.69 2.71 -31.04
CA TYR A 220 21.87 1.71 -29.97
C TYR A 220 22.36 2.35 -28.67
N GLU A 221 23.27 3.32 -28.78
CA GLU A 221 23.74 4.09 -27.62
C GLU A 221 22.59 4.92 -27.01
N ILE A 222 21.81 5.61 -27.86
CA ILE A 222 20.64 6.40 -27.41
C ILE A 222 19.57 5.50 -26.79
N MET A 223 19.32 4.32 -27.38
CA MET A 223 18.35 3.34 -26.86
C MET A 223 18.79 2.80 -25.50
N GLU A 224 20.06 2.47 -25.30
CA GLU A 224 20.57 2.02 -24.01
C GLU A 224 20.38 3.08 -22.89
N TYR A 225 20.66 4.35 -23.19
CA TYR A 225 20.33 5.43 -22.26
C TYR A 225 18.85 5.47 -21.93
N THR A 226 18.00 5.29 -22.95
CA THR A 226 16.54 5.35 -22.81
C THR A 226 15.98 4.19 -22.00
N LEU A 227 16.45 2.96 -22.27
CA LEU A 227 16.08 1.76 -21.51
C LEU A 227 16.44 1.90 -20.02
N ASN A 228 17.52 2.58 -19.72
CA ASN A 228 17.95 2.86 -18.34
C ASN A 228 17.34 4.15 -17.74
N LEU A 229 16.32 4.72 -18.38
CA LEU A 229 15.62 5.94 -17.96
C LEU A 229 16.54 7.14 -17.80
N LYS A 230 17.68 7.17 -18.51
CA LYS A 230 18.66 8.24 -18.48
C LYS A 230 18.45 9.21 -19.63
N THR A 231 18.62 10.49 -19.37
CA THR A 231 18.64 11.51 -20.42
C THR A 231 20.01 11.52 -21.11
N VAL A 232 19.99 11.60 -22.43
CA VAL A 232 21.23 11.63 -23.23
C VAL A 232 21.93 12.96 -23.07
N GLU A 233 23.25 12.91 -22.85
CA GLU A 233 24.15 14.06 -22.82
C GLU A 233 25.38 13.76 -23.67
N VAL A 234 25.73 14.71 -24.54
CA VAL A 234 26.96 14.68 -25.33
C VAL A 234 27.95 15.66 -24.71
N ARG A 235 29.13 15.19 -24.41
CA ARG A 235 30.19 15.99 -23.81
C ARG A 235 31.43 15.99 -24.70
N ASP A 236 32.08 17.16 -24.83
CA ASP A 236 33.33 17.31 -25.52
C ASP A 236 34.49 17.25 -24.54
N ARG A 237 35.54 16.53 -24.92
CA ARG A 237 36.78 16.48 -24.18
C ARG A 237 37.55 17.79 -24.46
N GLN A 238 37.83 18.57 -23.42
CA GLN A 238 38.66 19.76 -23.49
C GLN A 238 39.90 19.57 -22.61
N GLU A 239 41.05 19.78 -23.21
CA GLU A 239 42.33 19.85 -22.50
C GLU A 239 42.55 21.29 -22.05
N TYR A 240 42.96 21.48 -20.82
CA TYR A 240 43.28 22.77 -20.24
C TYR A 240 44.46 22.64 -19.28
N GLU A 241 45.26 23.67 -19.21
CA GLU A 241 46.36 23.78 -18.24
C GLU A 241 45.80 24.27 -16.90
N ASP A 242 46.10 23.58 -15.83
CA ASP A 242 45.68 23.97 -14.48
C ASP A 242 46.46 25.24 -14.08
N PRO A 243 45.76 26.35 -13.79
CA PRO A 243 46.44 27.64 -13.48
C PRO A 243 47.30 27.58 -12.22
N GLU A 244 47.06 26.65 -11.31
CA GLU A 244 47.80 26.53 -10.03
C GLU A 244 49.00 25.61 -10.13
N THR A 245 48.90 24.53 -10.95
CA THR A 245 49.94 23.50 -11.00
C THR A 245 50.71 23.45 -12.31
N GLY A 246 50.24 24.10 -13.37
CA GLY A 246 50.81 24.04 -14.72
C GLY A 246 50.68 22.69 -15.40
N GLU A 247 49.88 21.78 -14.86
CA GLU A 247 49.66 20.46 -15.41
C GLU A 247 48.51 20.45 -16.44
N GLU A 248 48.70 19.72 -17.54
CA GLU A 248 47.60 19.46 -18.49
C GLU A 248 46.55 18.56 -17.88
N LYS A 249 45.32 19.07 -17.73
CA LYS A 249 44.14 18.36 -17.22
C LYS A 249 43.06 18.29 -18.28
N VAL A 250 42.23 17.22 -18.19
CA VAL A 250 41.11 17.00 -19.09
C VAL A 250 39.79 17.25 -18.34
N ARG A 251 38.93 18.06 -18.93
CA ARG A 251 37.55 18.24 -18.49
C ARG A 251 36.58 17.86 -19.59
N TYR A 252 35.40 17.34 -19.19
CA TYR A 252 34.32 17.06 -20.10
C TYR A 252 33.24 18.13 -20.01
N VAL A 253 33.07 18.89 -21.09
CA VAL A 253 32.15 20.04 -21.17
C VAL A 253 30.92 19.64 -21.99
N LEU A 254 29.72 19.97 -21.50
CA LEU A 254 28.47 19.67 -22.18
C LEU A 254 28.40 20.40 -23.53
N ASN A 255 28.26 19.62 -24.62
CA ASN A 255 27.95 20.14 -25.94
C ASN A 255 26.44 20.31 -26.08
N LYS A 256 25.93 21.52 -25.91
CA LYS A 256 24.49 21.82 -25.91
C LYS A 256 23.82 21.47 -27.23
N ARG A 257 24.46 21.71 -28.38
CA ARG A 257 23.91 21.48 -29.72
C ARG A 257 23.74 19.95 -29.96
N GLU A 258 24.81 19.20 -29.77
CA GLU A 258 24.81 17.77 -29.99
C GLU A 258 23.90 17.04 -28.97
N THR A 259 23.83 17.54 -27.73
CA THR A 259 22.90 17.04 -26.72
C THR A 259 21.45 17.25 -27.14
N LEU A 260 21.12 18.43 -27.69
CA LEU A 260 19.75 18.68 -28.16
C LEU A 260 19.36 17.75 -29.29
N LEU A 261 20.22 17.57 -30.30
CA LEU A 261 19.99 16.64 -31.42
C LEU A 261 19.81 15.19 -30.92
N ALA A 262 20.64 14.76 -29.98
CA ALA A 262 20.54 13.42 -29.43
C ALA A 262 19.23 13.22 -28.61
N ARG A 263 18.79 14.24 -27.89
CA ARG A 263 17.50 14.22 -27.14
C ARG A 263 16.30 14.19 -28.09
N GLU A 264 16.35 14.87 -29.21
CA GLU A 264 15.30 14.76 -30.25
C GLU A 264 15.20 13.32 -30.78
N LYS A 265 16.34 12.67 -31.06
CA LYS A 265 16.36 11.26 -31.44
C LYS A 265 15.86 10.34 -30.34
N GLN A 266 16.21 10.61 -29.08
CA GLN A 266 15.69 9.88 -27.92
C GLN A 266 14.17 10.00 -27.82
N ALA A 267 13.61 11.18 -28.02
CA ALA A 267 12.17 11.40 -28.01
C ALA A 267 11.49 10.66 -29.19
N GLN A 268 12.08 10.68 -30.38
CA GLN A 268 11.59 9.96 -31.55
C GLN A 268 11.54 8.45 -31.27
N ILE A 269 12.61 7.86 -30.73
CA ILE A 269 12.66 6.42 -30.40
C ILE A 269 11.57 6.05 -29.40
N LYS A 270 11.33 6.88 -28.37
CA LYS A 270 10.26 6.65 -27.39
C LYS A 270 8.88 6.64 -28.04
N MET A 271 8.55 7.66 -28.82
CA MET A 271 7.25 7.74 -29.51
C MET A 271 7.01 6.59 -30.47
N GLU A 272 8.04 6.20 -31.22
CA GLU A 272 7.92 5.08 -32.16
C GLU A 272 7.78 3.75 -31.44
N PHE A 273 8.45 3.56 -30.30
CA PHE A 273 8.27 2.36 -29.49
C PHE A 273 6.85 2.25 -28.93
N GLU A 274 6.31 3.35 -28.40
CA GLU A 274 4.93 3.40 -27.88
C GLU A 274 3.93 3.01 -28.96
N SER A 275 4.07 3.55 -30.16
CA SER A 275 3.20 3.22 -31.30
C SER A 275 3.39 1.78 -31.78
N TRP A 276 4.65 1.30 -31.82
CA TRP A 276 5.00 -0.01 -32.32
C TRP A 276 4.52 -1.14 -31.40
N LEU A 277 4.59 -0.93 -30.08
CA LEU A 277 4.39 -1.99 -29.09
C LEU A 277 3.00 -2.64 -29.19
N PHE A 278 1.97 -1.85 -29.41
CA PHE A 278 0.58 -2.32 -29.52
C PHE A 278 0.03 -2.32 -30.96
N ALA A 279 0.85 -2.01 -31.97
CA ALA A 279 0.40 -1.97 -33.35
C ALA A 279 0.02 -3.35 -33.90
N GLU A 280 0.68 -4.41 -33.45
CA GLU A 280 0.41 -5.79 -33.85
C GLU A 280 -0.57 -6.45 -32.86
N PRO A 281 -1.73 -6.95 -33.33
CA PRO A 281 -2.79 -7.46 -32.44
C PRO A 281 -2.34 -8.59 -31.51
N GLU A 282 -1.54 -9.54 -32.02
CA GLU A 282 -1.06 -10.67 -31.22
C GLU A 282 -0.11 -10.22 -30.10
N ARG A 283 0.82 -9.32 -30.44
CA ARG A 283 1.73 -8.72 -29.45
C ARG A 283 0.98 -7.89 -28.41
N GLY A 284 0.05 -7.06 -28.87
CA GLY A 284 -0.80 -6.26 -28.00
C GLY A 284 -1.61 -7.12 -27.05
N ALA A 285 -2.25 -8.18 -27.52
CA ALA A 285 -3.02 -9.11 -26.67
C ALA A 285 -2.13 -9.79 -25.63
N ALA A 286 -0.96 -10.31 -26.04
CA ALA A 286 -0.03 -10.98 -25.13
C ALA A 286 0.50 -10.03 -24.02
N LEU A 287 0.82 -8.79 -24.37
CA LEU A 287 1.27 -7.79 -23.41
C LEU A 287 0.15 -7.32 -22.46
N THR A 288 -1.05 -7.14 -23.00
CA THR A 288 -2.23 -6.79 -22.19
C THR A 288 -2.54 -7.88 -21.18
N GLN A 289 -2.50 -9.14 -21.60
CA GLN A 289 -2.69 -10.26 -20.68
C GLN A 289 -1.59 -10.30 -19.61
N LEU A 290 -0.32 -10.18 -20.01
CA LEU A 290 0.81 -10.17 -19.09
C LEU A 290 0.69 -9.05 -18.05
N TYR A 291 0.28 -7.86 -18.49
CA TYR A 291 0.07 -6.72 -17.58
C TYR A 291 -1.07 -6.97 -16.59
N ASN A 292 -2.21 -7.44 -17.10
CA ASN A 292 -3.37 -7.77 -16.26
C ASN A 292 -3.05 -8.89 -15.25
N ASP A 293 -2.26 -9.89 -15.64
CA ASP A 293 -1.91 -10.99 -14.75
C ASP A 293 -0.91 -10.55 -13.66
N ARG A 294 -0.02 -9.62 -13.99
CA ARG A 294 1.04 -9.17 -13.07
C ARG A 294 0.64 -8.00 -12.18
N PHE A 295 -0.14 -7.05 -12.68
CA PHE A 295 -0.44 -5.78 -11.99
C PHE A 295 -1.92 -5.55 -11.73
N ASN A 296 -2.83 -6.19 -12.49
CA ASN A 296 -4.26 -6.08 -12.31
C ASN A 296 -4.81 -7.37 -11.67
N ASN A 297 -4.20 -7.80 -10.57
CA ASN A 297 -4.52 -9.03 -9.85
C ASN A 297 -4.88 -8.76 -8.38
N ILE A 298 -4.88 -7.48 -7.98
CA ILE A 298 -5.13 -7.07 -6.60
C ILE A 298 -6.46 -6.32 -6.52
N ARG A 299 -7.31 -6.74 -5.59
CA ARG A 299 -8.45 -5.97 -5.14
C ARG A 299 -8.13 -5.34 -3.79
N PRO A 300 -8.14 -4.00 -3.65
CA PRO A 300 -7.95 -3.36 -2.36
C PRO A 300 -9.00 -3.81 -1.35
N ARG A 301 -8.59 -4.09 -0.11
CA ARG A 301 -9.52 -4.33 0.99
C ARG A 301 -10.15 -3.00 1.40
N THR A 302 -11.47 -3.00 1.53
CA THR A 302 -12.22 -1.88 2.11
C THR A 302 -12.35 -2.07 3.61
N TYR A 303 -12.30 -0.97 4.36
CA TYR A 303 -12.45 -0.99 5.80
C TYR A 303 -13.58 -0.05 6.20
N ASN A 304 -14.57 -0.59 6.90
CA ASN A 304 -15.67 0.20 7.43
C ASN A 304 -15.46 0.42 8.94
N GLY A 305 -15.38 1.68 9.34
CA GLY A 305 -15.22 2.08 10.74
C GLY A 305 -16.54 2.34 11.48
N ASP A 306 -17.71 2.12 10.85
CA ASP A 306 -19.00 2.43 11.46
C ASP A 306 -19.28 1.56 12.70
N ASP A 307 -18.77 0.33 12.72
CA ASP A 307 -18.91 -0.62 13.83
C ASP A 307 -17.80 -0.53 14.89
N LEU A 308 -16.84 0.40 14.73
CA LEU A 308 -15.78 0.57 15.71
C LEU A 308 -16.31 1.06 17.07
N MET A 309 -16.01 0.28 18.08
CA MET A 309 -16.15 0.66 19.47
C MET A 309 -14.80 1.15 19.99
N LEU A 310 -14.73 2.40 20.40
CA LEU A 310 -13.53 3.01 20.97
C LEU A 310 -13.76 3.27 22.46
N PRO A 311 -13.71 2.24 23.32
CA PRO A 311 -14.26 2.28 24.68
C PRO A 311 -13.59 3.30 25.60
N ASP A 312 -12.31 3.57 25.39
CA ASP A 312 -11.51 4.50 26.22
C ASP A 312 -11.45 5.92 25.64
N MET A 313 -12.05 6.13 24.47
CA MET A 313 -12.05 7.44 23.82
C MET A 313 -12.99 8.41 24.55
N ASN A 314 -12.63 9.68 24.55
CA ASN A 314 -13.43 10.75 25.11
C ASN A 314 -14.79 10.88 24.40
N ASP A 315 -15.88 10.69 25.13
CA ASP A 315 -17.25 10.74 24.61
C ASP A 315 -17.66 12.11 24.02
N ALA A 316 -16.96 13.18 24.39
CA ALA A 316 -17.20 14.51 23.83
C ALA A 316 -16.61 14.70 22.42
N ILE A 317 -15.88 13.72 21.91
CA ILE A 317 -15.23 13.76 20.59
C ILE A 317 -15.84 12.68 19.73
N THR A 318 -16.26 13.06 18.53
CA THR A 318 -16.73 12.12 17.50
C THR A 318 -15.78 12.15 16.31
N LEU A 319 -15.22 11.01 15.96
CA LEU A 319 -14.42 10.86 14.75
C LEU A 319 -15.34 10.88 13.51
N ARG A 320 -14.91 11.59 12.48
CA ARG A 320 -15.60 11.62 11.18
C ARG A 320 -15.47 10.24 10.49
N LYS A 321 -16.35 9.95 9.53
CA LYS A 321 -16.35 8.64 8.83
C LYS A 321 -14.97 8.27 8.30
N HIS A 322 -14.32 9.13 7.51
CA HIS A 322 -12.99 8.84 6.96
C HIS A 322 -11.92 8.56 8.03
N GLN A 323 -12.04 9.20 9.22
CA GLN A 323 -11.14 8.93 10.34
C GLN A 323 -11.42 7.55 10.94
N ARG A 324 -12.69 7.18 11.12
CA ARG A 324 -13.11 5.87 11.62
C ARG A 324 -12.68 4.75 10.67
N ASP A 325 -12.89 4.93 9.37
CA ASP A 325 -12.48 3.96 8.33
C ASP A 325 -10.95 3.78 8.33
N THR A 326 -10.19 4.87 8.49
CA THR A 326 -8.72 4.79 8.60
C THR A 326 -8.27 4.16 9.91
N VAL A 327 -8.98 4.38 11.02
CA VAL A 327 -8.71 3.70 12.29
C VAL A 327 -8.97 2.20 12.14
N ALA A 328 -10.10 1.80 11.52
CA ALA A 328 -10.40 0.41 11.22
C ALA A 328 -9.30 -0.23 10.36
N MET A 329 -8.85 0.47 9.31
CA MET A 329 -7.75 0.03 8.49
C MET A 329 -6.46 -0.15 9.31
N GLY A 330 -6.13 0.81 10.19
CA GLY A 330 -4.94 0.74 11.04
C GLY A 330 -4.99 -0.36 12.10
N ILE A 331 -6.18 -0.80 12.50
CA ILE A 331 -6.37 -1.88 13.49
C ILE A 331 -6.38 -3.26 12.80
N TYR A 332 -7.11 -3.39 11.69
CA TYR A 332 -7.41 -4.67 11.07
C TYR A 332 -6.48 -5.05 9.91
N SER A 333 -5.55 -4.18 9.51
CA SER A 333 -4.53 -4.52 8.53
C SER A 333 -3.24 -5.01 9.20
N ASP A 334 -2.61 -6.02 8.59
CA ASP A 334 -1.32 -6.58 9.07
C ASP A 334 -0.10 -5.83 8.52
N GLY A 335 -0.31 -4.91 7.57
CA GLY A 335 0.75 -4.22 6.87
C GLY A 335 1.05 -2.80 7.36
N ASN A 336 1.92 -2.13 6.64
CA ASN A 336 2.18 -0.70 6.81
C ASN A 336 1.02 0.13 6.25
N LEU A 337 0.70 1.23 6.91
CA LEU A 337 -0.36 2.14 6.50
C LEU A 337 0.20 3.52 6.18
N LEU A 338 -0.08 4.01 4.97
CA LEU A 338 0.16 5.41 4.59
C LEU A 338 -1.14 6.19 4.68
N VAL A 339 -1.22 7.14 5.62
CA VAL A 339 -2.38 8.03 5.78
C VAL A 339 -2.12 9.34 5.02
N ALA A 340 -2.48 9.36 3.73
CA ALA A 340 -2.28 10.49 2.82
C ALA A 340 -3.48 11.47 2.80
N HIS A 341 -4.10 11.70 3.94
CA HIS A 341 -5.21 12.66 4.05
C HIS A 341 -4.70 14.10 3.87
N GLU A 342 -5.57 14.98 3.36
CA GLU A 342 -5.30 16.40 3.22
C GLU A 342 -5.01 17.10 4.56
N VAL A 343 -4.43 18.29 4.49
CA VAL A 343 -4.20 19.14 5.67
C VAL A 343 -5.55 19.50 6.29
N GLY A 344 -5.65 19.39 7.63
CA GLY A 344 -6.91 19.67 8.36
C GLY A 344 -7.89 18.49 8.46
N ALA A 345 -7.64 17.34 7.81
CA ALA A 345 -8.49 16.16 7.91
C ALA A 345 -8.41 15.41 9.27
N GLY A 346 -7.55 15.87 10.19
CA GLY A 346 -7.41 15.28 11.53
C GLY A 346 -6.50 14.07 11.62
N LYS A 347 -5.44 14.00 10.81
CA LYS A 347 -4.44 12.92 10.82
C LYS A 347 -3.90 12.59 12.21
N THR A 348 -3.64 13.61 13.04
CA THR A 348 -3.14 13.46 14.41
C THR A 348 -4.10 12.63 15.26
N MET A 349 -5.41 12.97 15.27
CA MET A 349 -6.41 12.20 16.00
C MET A 349 -6.51 10.75 15.51
N THR A 350 -6.49 10.56 14.21
CA THR A 350 -6.53 9.22 13.59
C THR A 350 -5.32 8.37 14.02
N ALA A 351 -4.11 8.94 13.96
CA ALA A 351 -2.89 8.23 14.37
C ALA A 351 -2.87 7.93 15.87
N CYS A 352 -3.33 8.86 16.72
CA CYS A 352 -3.48 8.63 18.16
C CYS A 352 -4.46 7.48 18.45
N ALA A 353 -5.60 7.45 17.73
CA ALA A 353 -6.60 6.40 17.90
C ALA A 353 -6.03 5.02 17.47
N ILE A 354 -5.36 4.93 16.32
CA ILE A 354 -4.71 3.69 15.87
C ILE A 354 -3.68 3.21 16.91
N ALA A 355 -2.82 4.10 17.38
CA ALA A 355 -1.76 3.74 18.35
C ALA A 355 -2.37 3.23 19.68
N TYR A 356 -3.41 3.91 20.19
CA TYR A 356 -4.07 3.50 21.42
C TYR A 356 -4.80 2.17 21.27
N GLU A 357 -5.59 2.01 20.21
CA GLU A 357 -6.40 0.81 19.99
C GLU A 357 -5.53 -0.42 19.71
N ARG A 358 -4.43 -0.30 18.93
CA ARG A 358 -3.49 -1.40 18.74
C ARG A 358 -2.85 -1.85 20.07
N LYS A 359 -2.59 -0.92 20.99
CA LYS A 359 -2.14 -1.27 22.35
C LYS A 359 -3.24 -1.95 23.15
N ARG A 360 -4.48 -1.43 23.12
CA ARG A 360 -5.64 -2.03 23.82
C ARG A 360 -5.91 -3.45 23.37
N LEU A 361 -5.79 -3.69 22.06
CA LEU A 361 -5.98 -5.01 21.43
C LEU A 361 -4.79 -5.96 21.62
N GLY A 362 -3.70 -5.50 22.23
CA GLY A 362 -2.51 -6.32 22.46
C GLY A 362 -1.63 -6.55 21.22
N VAL A 363 -1.90 -5.85 20.12
CA VAL A 363 -1.07 -5.91 18.90
C VAL A 363 0.32 -5.32 19.14
N CYS A 364 0.42 -4.31 20.00
CA CYS A 364 1.68 -3.73 20.44
C CYS A 364 1.61 -3.34 21.92
N ASN A 365 2.76 -3.41 22.61
CA ASN A 365 2.84 -3.06 24.04
C ASN A 365 3.19 -1.58 24.27
N LYS A 366 4.05 -1.02 23.42
CA LYS A 366 4.56 0.35 23.54
C LYS A 366 4.60 1.01 22.16
N PRO A 367 3.48 1.59 21.69
CA PRO A 367 3.47 2.35 20.45
C PRO A 367 4.38 3.57 20.57
N LEU A 368 5.21 3.81 19.54
CA LEU A 368 6.08 4.97 19.42
C LEU A 368 5.56 5.90 18.33
N ILE A 369 5.39 7.18 18.67
CA ILE A 369 5.00 8.21 17.72
C ILE A 369 6.18 9.18 17.55
N ALA A 370 6.79 9.19 16.36
CA ALA A 370 7.87 10.11 16.03
C ALA A 370 7.31 11.32 15.28
N VAL A 371 7.59 12.51 15.80
CA VAL A 371 7.07 13.78 15.27
C VAL A 371 8.16 14.85 15.25
N PRO A 372 8.04 15.90 14.42
CA PRO A 372 8.94 17.06 14.48
C PRO A 372 8.86 17.75 15.84
N ASN A 373 9.98 18.23 16.36
CA ASN A 373 10.08 18.83 17.70
C ASN A 373 9.05 19.93 17.97
N HIS A 374 8.76 20.79 16.98
CA HIS A 374 7.81 21.89 17.13
C HIS A 374 6.35 21.45 17.25
N THR A 375 6.03 20.19 16.97
CA THR A 375 4.66 19.64 17.08
C THR A 375 4.50 18.71 18.28
N LEU A 376 5.54 18.44 19.05
CA LEU A 376 5.56 17.45 20.12
C LEU A 376 4.49 17.73 21.20
N GLU A 377 4.42 18.97 21.70
CA GLU A 377 3.41 19.36 22.71
C GLU A 377 1.98 19.32 22.17
N GLN A 378 1.81 19.69 20.90
CA GLN A 378 0.51 19.59 20.24
C GLN A 378 0.02 18.15 20.19
N TRP A 379 0.89 17.21 19.78
CA TRP A 379 0.56 15.79 19.73
C TRP A 379 0.23 15.22 21.11
N ALA A 380 0.99 15.57 22.14
CA ALA A 380 0.73 15.16 23.49
C ALA A 380 -0.64 15.66 23.99
N THR A 381 -0.94 16.92 23.73
CA THR A 381 -2.22 17.55 24.10
C THR A 381 -3.41 16.89 23.38
N GLU A 382 -3.31 16.68 22.07
CA GLU A 382 -4.36 16.03 21.29
C GLU A 382 -4.55 14.56 21.71
N PHE A 383 -3.46 13.84 22.03
CA PHE A 383 -3.55 12.47 22.53
C PHE A 383 -4.31 12.39 23.85
N MET A 384 -3.94 13.23 24.83
CA MET A 384 -4.62 13.29 26.13
C MET A 384 -6.05 13.79 26.04
N ARG A 385 -6.35 14.65 25.06
CA ARG A 385 -7.71 15.10 24.77
C ARG A 385 -8.57 13.96 24.26
N LEU A 386 -8.03 13.12 23.38
CA LEU A 386 -8.73 11.99 22.77
C LEU A 386 -8.86 10.81 23.76
N TYR A 387 -7.79 10.50 24.49
CA TYR A 387 -7.72 9.41 25.48
C TYR A 387 -7.24 9.94 26.84
N PRO A 388 -8.14 10.52 27.65
CA PRO A 388 -7.78 11.16 28.91
C PRO A 388 -7.13 10.24 29.94
N ASN A 389 -7.35 8.92 29.82
CA ASN A 389 -6.78 7.91 30.73
C ASN A 389 -5.46 7.31 30.19
N ALA A 390 -4.96 7.78 29.05
CA ALA A 390 -3.73 7.27 28.48
C ALA A 390 -2.52 7.65 29.34
N ASN A 391 -1.61 6.70 29.54
CA ASN A 391 -0.29 6.97 30.12
C ASN A 391 0.71 7.16 28.97
N ILE A 392 1.15 8.39 28.75
CA ILE A 392 2.07 8.76 27.68
C ILE A 392 3.37 9.31 28.27
N LEU A 393 4.50 9.00 27.61
CA LEU A 393 5.78 9.62 27.84
C LEU A 393 6.09 10.57 26.69
N VAL A 394 6.29 11.83 27.00
CA VAL A 394 6.76 12.84 26.03
C VAL A 394 8.26 12.98 26.20
N ALA A 395 9.03 12.47 25.22
CA ALA A 395 10.48 12.45 25.28
C ALA A 395 11.07 13.49 24.32
N THR A 396 12.09 14.19 24.80
CA THR A 396 12.91 15.14 24.03
C THR A 396 14.34 14.59 23.88
N ASN A 397 15.17 15.20 23.03
CA ASN A 397 16.56 14.81 22.86
C ASN A 397 17.32 14.71 24.21
N LYS A 398 16.98 15.58 25.17
CA LYS A 398 17.61 15.59 26.50
C LYS A 398 17.34 14.33 27.32
N ASP A 399 16.23 13.64 27.05
CA ASP A 399 15.86 12.41 27.76
C ASP A 399 16.65 11.20 27.26
N PHE A 400 17.28 11.32 26.07
CA PHE A 400 18.13 10.29 25.47
C PHE A 400 19.63 10.55 25.66
N GLU A 401 20.03 11.72 26.20
CA GLU A 401 21.43 12.07 26.46
C GLU A 401 21.96 11.48 27.79
N LYS A 402 21.09 10.92 28.61
CA LYS A 402 21.49 10.28 29.86
C LYS A 402 21.40 8.76 29.73
N PRO A 403 22.49 8.03 30.08
CA PRO A 403 22.50 6.57 30.09
C PRO A 403 21.52 5.97 31.10
#